data_40031463258747c46ff64e46319156b1
#
_entry.id   40031463258747c46ff64e46319156b1
#
_cell.length_a   1.000
_cell.length_b   1.000
_cell.length_c   1.000
_cell.angle_alpha   90.00
_cell.angle_beta   90.00
_cell.angle_gamma   90.00
#
_symmetry.space_group_name_H-M   'P 1'
#
loop_
_entity.id
_entity.type
_entity.pdbx_description
1 polymer ?
#
loop_
_entity_poly.entity_id
_entity_poly.type
_entity_poly.pdbx_seq_one_letter_code
_entity_poly.pdbx_strand_id
1 'polypeptide(L)'
;THSIAHVAELIAEAFLDGKRHIRTNEHEDTDAMSMPWHRETQYHAWVPIMTGCNNFCTYCIVPYVRGREKSRPFEEIVDEVTGLVRQGVREITLLGQNVNSYGRDLFGKPRFADLLRAVGDTGVERIFFTSSHPKDLLPETIDAMAETPAVMPQLHLAVQSGSTRILKEMNRRYTREDYLGLVDRIRNRMPDIALSTDIIVGFPGETEEDFEQTLSLAETVRYAQAYTFIYSKRAGTPAAEIDDPTPHEVILDRFNRLVKVIETTAHEYNQGELHTVVPAL
;
A
#
# COMPACT_ATOMS: atom_id res chain seq x y z
N THR A 1 1.94 -16.49 -9.21
CA THR A 1 2.55 -16.09 -7.92
C THR A 1 2.48 -17.19 -6.87
N HIS A 2 1.38 -17.99 -6.85
CA HIS A 2 1.22 -19.09 -5.88
C HIS A 2 2.17 -20.28 -6.12
N SER A 3 2.82 -20.37 -7.27
CA SER A 3 3.71 -21.47 -7.62
C SER A 3 5.18 -21.04 -7.70
N ILE A 4 5.57 -19.95 -7.04
CA ILE A 4 6.95 -19.44 -7.13
C ILE A 4 7.96 -20.43 -6.50
N ALA A 5 7.56 -21.16 -5.46
CA ALA A 5 8.38 -22.21 -4.85
C ALA A 5 8.72 -23.36 -5.81
N HIS A 6 7.88 -23.58 -6.83
CA HIS A 6 8.05 -24.63 -7.84
C HIS A 6 8.74 -24.17 -9.14
N VAL A 7 9.27 -22.94 -9.18
CA VAL A 7 9.90 -22.39 -10.41
C VAL A 7 11.09 -23.25 -10.86
N ALA A 8 11.91 -23.72 -9.93
CA ALA A 8 13.06 -24.58 -10.25
C ALA A 8 12.63 -25.92 -10.89
N GLU A 9 11.55 -26.54 -10.39
CA GLU A 9 10.98 -27.76 -10.94
C GLU A 9 10.43 -27.52 -12.36
N LEU A 10 9.65 -26.43 -12.56
CA LEU A 10 9.11 -26.07 -13.86
C LEU A 10 10.20 -25.80 -14.91
N ILE A 11 11.29 -25.17 -14.49
CA ILE A 11 12.45 -24.94 -15.36
C ILE A 11 13.10 -26.28 -15.71
N ALA A 12 13.31 -27.17 -14.75
CA ALA A 12 13.89 -28.49 -14.99
C ALA A 12 13.02 -29.33 -15.93
N GLU A 13 11.70 -29.36 -15.73
CA GLU A 13 10.75 -30.03 -16.61
C GLU A 13 10.83 -29.50 -18.05
N ALA A 14 10.85 -28.16 -18.22
CA ALA A 14 10.95 -27.53 -19.54
C ALA A 14 12.29 -27.84 -20.25
N PHE A 15 13.38 -27.96 -19.51
CA PHE A 15 14.68 -28.38 -20.07
C PHE A 15 14.69 -29.83 -20.48
N LEU A 16 14.01 -30.73 -19.75
CA LEU A 16 14.00 -32.16 -20.01
C LEU A 16 13.13 -32.55 -21.21
N ASP A 17 11.99 -31.91 -21.38
CA ASP A 17 11.02 -32.31 -22.42
C ASP A 17 10.84 -31.28 -23.55
N GLY A 18 11.47 -30.10 -23.44
CA GLY A 18 11.41 -29.02 -24.43
C GLY A 18 10.03 -28.39 -24.59
N LYS A 19 9.12 -28.59 -23.62
CA LYS A 19 7.76 -28.07 -23.67
C LYS A 19 7.55 -26.88 -22.73
N ARG A 20 6.47 -26.15 -23.01
CA ARG A 20 6.01 -25.08 -22.12
C ARG A 20 5.19 -25.68 -20.97
N HIS A 21 5.65 -25.48 -19.75
CA HIS A 21 4.94 -25.86 -18.53
C HIS A 21 4.22 -24.66 -17.92
N ILE A 22 2.94 -24.84 -17.53
CA ILE A 22 2.14 -23.81 -16.88
C ILE A 22 1.49 -24.46 -15.66
N ARG A 23 1.77 -23.91 -14.47
CA ARG A 23 1.05 -24.26 -13.23
C ARG A 23 0.23 -23.06 -12.78
N THR A 24 -1.08 -23.23 -12.77
CA THR A 24 -2.06 -22.26 -12.26
C THR A 24 -2.77 -22.92 -11.08
N ASN A 25 -2.07 -23.14 -9.97
CA ASN A 25 -2.67 -23.72 -8.79
C ASN A 25 -3.48 -22.68 -8.04
N GLU A 26 -4.71 -23.03 -7.67
CA GLU A 26 -5.57 -22.25 -6.78
C GLU A 26 -5.18 -22.41 -5.30
N HIS A 27 -4.28 -23.36 -4.98
CA HIS A 27 -3.81 -23.61 -3.62
C HIS A 27 -2.66 -22.68 -3.27
N GLU A 28 -2.83 -22.00 -2.15
CA GLU A 28 -1.88 -21.04 -1.59
C GLU A 28 -0.61 -21.76 -1.14
N ASP A 29 0.49 -21.47 -1.81
CA ASP A 29 1.81 -21.89 -1.36
C ASP A 29 2.36 -20.84 -0.39
N THR A 30 2.22 -21.12 0.91
CA THR A 30 2.72 -20.23 1.98
C THR A 30 4.23 -20.22 2.07
N ASP A 31 4.89 -21.26 1.57
CA ASP A 31 6.34 -21.39 1.62
C ASP A 31 7.04 -20.31 0.78
N ALA A 32 6.34 -19.76 -0.22
CA ALA A 32 6.87 -18.67 -1.05
C ALA A 32 7.21 -17.39 -0.26
N MET A 33 6.54 -17.11 0.87
CA MET A 33 6.83 -15.93 1.69
C MET A 33 8.06 -16.11 2.60
N SER A 34 8.45 -17.36 2.87
CA SER A 34 9.58 -17.72 3.72
C SER A 34 10.83 -18.12 2.93
N MET A 35 10.80 -18.00 1.59
CA MET A 35 11.96 -18.30 0.75
C MET A 35 13.09 -17.29 0.97
N PRO A 36 14.36 -17.75 0.96
CA PRO A 36 15.49 -16.83 1.05
C PRO A 36 15.54 -15.92 -0.20
N TRP A 37 15.61 -14.62 0.03
CA TRP A 37 15.68 -13.62 -1.02
C TRP A 37 17.11 -13.16 -1.24
N HIS A 38 17.50 -13.02 -2.53
CA HIS A 38 18.73 -12.30 -2.86
C HIS A 38 18.46 -10.79 -2.66
N ARG A 39 19.30 -10.15 -1.86
CA ARG A 39 19.21 -8.70 -1.62
C ARG A 39 20.11 -7.96 -2.59
N GLU A 40 19.61 -6.93 -3.22
CA GLU A 40 20.37 -6.04 -4.10
C GLU A 40 21.33 -5.14 -3.30
N THR A 41 20.94 -4.81 -2.06
CA THR A 41 21.75 -4.01 -1.13
C THR A 41 21.96 -4.75 0.18
N GLN A 42 23.06 -4.44 0.86
CA GLN A 42 23.34 -5.03 2.17
C GLN A 42 22.63 -4.29 3.33
N TYR A 43 22.13 -3.07 3.10
CA TYR A 43 21.57 -2.21 4.16
C TYR A 43 20.06 -2.24 4.24
N HIS A 44 19.38 -2.61 3.17
CA HIS A 44 17.91 -2.62 3.08
C HIS A 44 17.37 -4.03 2.79
N ALA A 45 16.21 -4.35 3.39
CA ALA A 45 15.48 -5.58 3.11
C ALA A 45 13.98 -5.33 2.98
N TRP A 46 13.38 -6.05 2.02
CA TRP A 46 11.93 -6.16 1.86
C TRP A 46 11.45 -7.37 2.66
N VAL A 47 10.50 -7.16 3.58
CA VAL A 47 9.97 -8.22 4.45
C VAL A 47 8.47 -8.39 4.20
N PRO A 48 8.06 -9.40 3.42
CA PRO A 48 6.64 -9.71 3.27
C PRO A 48 6.06 -10.16 4.61
N ILE A 49 4.98 -9.51 5.06
CA ILE A 49 4.29 -9.87 6.30
C ILE A 49 2.95 -10.55 6.05
N MET A 50 2.37 -10.36 4.87
CA MET A 50 1.11 -10.96 4.47
C MET A 50 0.94 -10.94 2.95
N THR A 51 0.04 -11.76 2.44
CA THR A 51 -0.41 -11.77 1.04
C THR A 51 -1.94 -11.74 0.95
N GLY A 52 -2.47 -11.42 -0.25
CA GLY A 52 -3.91 -11.36 -0.49
C GLY A 52 -4.58 -10.11 0.08
N CYS A 53 -5.87 -9.93 -0.22
CA CYS A 53 -6.64 -8.77 0.25
C CYS A 53 -8.13 -9.09 0.33
N ASN A 54 -8.79 -8.66 1.41
CA ASN A 54 -10.22 -8.86 1.65
C ASN A 54 -11.07 -7.62 1.34
N ASN A 55 -10.49 -6.55 0.80
CA ASN A 55 -11.23 -5.29 0.58
C ASN A 55 -12.15 -5.34 -0.65
N PHE A 56 -11.82 -6.12 -1.68
CA PHE A 56 -12.63 -6.24 -2.90
C PHE A 56 -13.05 -4.89 -3.51
N CYS A 57 -12.09 -3.95 -3.57
CA CYS A 57 -12.33 -2.71 -4.29
C CYS A 57 -12.70 -3.02 -5.74
N THR A 58 -13.75 -2.36 -6.27
CA THR A 58 -14.39 -2.75 -7.54
C THR A 58 -13.48 -2.65 -8.78
N TYR A 59 -12.41 -1.87 -8.70
CA TYR A 59 -11.40 -1.72 -9.76
C TYR A 59 -10.21 -2.68 -9.63
N CYS A 60 -10.11 -3.45 -8.52
CA CYS A 60 -8.89 -4.16 -8.15
C CYS A 60 -8.98 -5.65 -8.40
N ILE A 61 -8.02 -6.18 -9.16
CA ILE A 61 -7.94 -7.62 -9.49
C ILE A 61 -7.25 -8.44 -8.37
N VAL A 62 -6.58 -7.80 -7.41
CA VAL A 62 -5.75 -8.48 -6.39
C VAL A 62 -6.47 -9.60 -5.63
N PRO A 63 -7.69 -9.43 -5.09
CA PRO A 63 -8.38 -10.50 -4.38
C PRO A 63 -8.61 -11.76 -5.23
N TYR A 64 -8.73 -11.59 -6.54
CA TYR A 64 -9.01 -12.67 -7.49
C TYR A 64 -7.75 -13.43 -7.94
N VAL A 65 -6.57 -12.77 -7.88
CA VAL A 65 -5.29 -13.35 -8.34
C VAL A 65 -4.31 -13.67 -7.22
N ARG A 66 -4.48 -13.06 -6.04
CA ARG A 66 -3.66 -13.31 -4.83
C ARG A 66 -4.43 -13.95 -3.68
N GLY A 67 -5.75 -14.13 -3.85
CA GLY A 67 -6.61 -14.75 -2.83
C GLY A 67 -6.93 -13.84 -1.64
N ARG A 68 -7.45 -14.48 -0.60
CA ARG A 68 -7.78 -13.84 0.66
C ARG A 68 -6.53 -13.46 1.44
N GLU A 69 -6.70 -12.53 2.40
CA GLU A 69 -5.62 -12.15 3.32
C GLU A 69 -5.09 -13.38 4.07
N LYS A 70 -3.77 -13.50 4.06
CA LYS A 70 -3.03 -14.53 4.77
C LYS A 70 -1.77 -13.91 5.36
N SER A 71 -1.73 -13.83 6.67
CA SER A 71 -0.62 -13.26 7.43
C SER A 71 0.45 -14.32 7.69
N ARG A 72 1.71 -13.92 7.71
CA ARG A 72 2.81 -14.74 8.23
C ARG A 72 2.75 -14.78 9.75
N PRO A 73 3.21 -15.87 10.38
CA PRO A 73 3.34 -15.95 11.83
C PRO A 73 4.17 -14.78 12.39
N PHE A 74 3.71 -14.25 13.53
CA PHE A 74 4.29 -13.03 14.12
C PHE A 74 5.77 -13.22 14.48
N GLU A 75 6.08 -14.33 15.13
CA GLU A 75 7.42 -14.66 15.60
C GLU A 75 8.38 -14.86 14.43
N GLU A 76 7.95 -15.47 13.34
CA GLU A 76 8.78 -15.67 12.14
C GLU A 76 9.23 -14.34 11.52
N ILE A 77 8.36 -13.32 11.51
CA ILE A 77 8.71 -12.00 10.99
C ILE A 77 9.74 -11.33 11.90
N VAL A 78 9.53 -11.38 13.22
CA VAL A 78 10.45 -10.79 14.19
C VAL A 78 11.81 -11.49 14.17
N ASP A 79 11.84 -12.82 14.07
CA ASP A 79 13.07 -13.60 13.97
C ASP A 79 13.83 -13.30 12.68
N GLU A 80 13.12 -13.19 11.54
CA GLU A 80 13.72 -12.80 10.26
C GLU A 80 14.35 -11.41 10.36
N VAL A 81 13.62 -10.42 10.86
CA VAL A 81 14.17 -9.05 11.02
C VAL A 81 15.37 -9.04 11.95
N THR A 82 15.30 -9.77 13.08
CA THR A 82 16.43 -9.91 14.00
C THR A 82 17.65 -10.50 13.30
N GLY A 83 17.46 -11.51 12.46
CA GLY A 83 18.51 -12.12 11.65
C GLY A 83 19.10 -11.16 10.63
N LEU A 84 18.26 -10.33 9.98
CA LEU A 84 18.67 -9.30 9.02
C LEU A 84 19.49 -8.20 9.70
N VAL A 85 19.06 -7.72 10.85
CA VAL A 85 19.80 -6.70 11.64
C VAL A 85 21.20 -7.23 12.03
N ARG A 86 21.31 -8.48 12.48
CA ARG A 86 22.61 -9.11 12.76
C ARG A 86 23.52 -9.21 11.55
N GLN A 87 22.96 -9.25 10.33
CA GLN A 87 23.69 -9.23 9.06
C GLN A 87 24.05 -7.81 8.58
N GLY A 88 23.71 -6.77 9.35
CA GLY A 88 24.02 -5.37 9.04
C GLY A 88 22.92 -4.64 8.25
N VAL A 89 21.72 -5.21 8.13
CA VAL A 89 20.55 -4.48 7.58
C VAL A 89 20.16 -3.40 8.57
N ARG A 90 19.97 -2.18 8.07
CA ARG A 90 19.58 -1.00 8.86
C ARG A 90 18.19 -0.51 8.57
N GLU A 91 17.68 -0.82 7.38
CA GLU A 91 16.40 -0.39 6.90
C GLU A 91 15.57 -1.58 6.41
N ILE A 92 14.32 -1.66 6.82
CA ILE A 92 13.36 -2.64 6.30
C ILE A 92 12.09 -1.96 5.79
N THR A 93 11.49 -2.60 4.81
CA THR A 93 10.13 -2.25 4.36
C THR A 93 9.21 -3.45 4.52
N LEU A 94 8.20 -3.32 5.37
CA LEU A 94 7.17 -4.34 5.56
C LEU A 94 6.17 -4.31 4.40
N LEU A 95 5.96 -5.46 3.76
CA LEU A 95 5.16 -5.58 2.56
C LEU A 95 3.87 -6.38 2.79
N GLY A 96 2.79 -5.89 2.20
CA GLY A 96 1.50 -6.56 2.10
C GLY A 96 0.58 -5.84 1.12
N GLN A 97 -0.60 -6.39 0.85
CA GLN A 97 -1.62 -5.71 0.05
C GLN A 97 -2.55 -4.83 0.90
N ASN A 98 -2.56 -5.05 2.21
CA ASN A 98 -3.22 -4.22 3.22
C ASN A 98 -2.57 -4.50 4.58
N VAL A 99 -1.41 -3.91 4.84
CA VAL A 99 -0.63 -4.20 6.07
C VAL A 99 -1.38 -3.90 7.36
N ASN A 100 -2.33 -2.96 7.33
CA ASN A 100 -3.12 -2.58 8.50
C ASN A 100 -4.05 -3.70 9.00
N SER A 101 -4.40 -4.67 8.14
CA SER A 101 -5.19 -5.85 8.52
C SER A 101 -4.35 -7.02 9.01
N TYR A 102 -3.02 -6.92 9.02
CA TYR A 102 -2.11 -7.98 9.44
C TYR A 102 -2.54 -8.64 10.76
N GLY A 103 -2.55 -9.95 10.77
CA GLY A 103 -2.90 -10.77 11.93
C GLY A 103 -4.39 -11.01 12.15
N ARG A 104 -5.27 -10.37 11.37
CA ARG A 104 -6.74 -10.57 11.52
C ARG A 104 -7.15 -12.02 11.30
N ASP A 105 -6.56 -12.69 10.34
CA ASP A 105 -6.79 -14.10 10.03
C ASP A 105 -6.23 -15.05 11.10
N LEU A 106 -5.11 -14.70 11.73
CA LEU A 106 -4.44 -15.52 12.74
C LEU A 106 -5.03 -15.32 14.15
N PHE A 107 -5.41 -14.08 14.50
CA PHE A 107 -5.75 -13.69 15.88
C PHE A 107 -7.19 -13.16 16.03
N GLY A 108 -7.99 -13.16 14.95
CA GLY A 108 -9.34 -12.60 14.95
C GLY A 108 -9.40 -11.06 15.00
N LYS A 109 -8.26 -10.38 15.12
CA LYS A 109 -8.11 -8.92 15.15
C LYS A 109 -6.79 -8.48 14.49
N PRO A 110 -6.71 -7.25 13.96
CA PRO A 110 -5.45 -6.72 13.47
C PRO A 110 -4.41 -6.62 14.59
N ARG A 111 -3.15 -6.93 14.26
CA ARG A 111 -2.00 -6.84 15.16
C ARG A 111 -0.81 -6.11 14.54
N PHE A 112 -1.07 -5.26 13.54
CA PHE A 112 0.00 -4.53 12.87
C PHE A 112 0.72 -3.55 13.80
N ALA A 113 -0.01 -2.90 14.72
CA ALA A 113 0.57 -2.04 15.77
C ALA A 113 1.56 -2.80 16.66
N ASP A 114 1.18 -4.02 17.10
CA ASP A 114 2.07 -4.86 17.91
C ASP A 114 3.31 -5.28 17.12
N LEU A 115 3.13 -5.61 15.83
CA LEU A 115 4.24 -5.98 14.96
C LEU A 115 5.22 -4.82 14.75
N LEU A 116 4.73 -3.59 14.53
CA LEU A 116 5.60 -2.42 14.40
C LEU A 116 6.49 -2.22 15.63
N ARG A 117 5.92 -2.34 16.83
CA ARG A 117 6.68 -2.23 18.09
C ARG A 117 7.72 -3.34 18.22
N ALA A 118 7.30 -4.61 18.01
CA ALA A 118 8.20 -5.75 18.12
C ALA A 118 9.35 -5.71 17.10
N VAL A 119 9.07 -5.26 15.88
CA VAL A 119 10.09 -5.05 14.86
C VAL A 119 11.02 -3.89 15.25
N GLY A 120 10.50 -2.81 15.83
CA GLY A 120 11.31 -1.72 16.37
C GLY A 120 12.28 -2.17 17.46
N ASP A 121 11.84 -3.10 18.32
CA ASP A 121 12.65 -3.65 19.43
C ASP A 121 13.79 -4.55 18.94
N THR A 122 13.84 -4.95 17.66
CA THR A 122 14.95 -5.72 17.08
C THR A 122 16.23 -4.91 16.92
N GLY A 123 16.15 -3.59 17.05
CA GLY A 123 17.27 -2.68 16.84
C GLY A 123 17.48 -2.24 15.40
N VAL A 124 16.54 -2.50 14.49
CA VAL A 124 16.55 -1.93 13.15
C VAL A 124 16.43 -0.40 13.22
N GLU A 125 17.22 0.32 12.41
CA GLU A 125 17.27 1.78 12.47
C GLU A 125 16.07 2.45 11.80
N ARG A 126 15.51 1.83 10.72
CA ARG A 126 14.41 2.39 9.94
C ARG A 126 13.39 1.33 9.53
N ILE A 127 12.15 1.64 9.76
CA ILE A 127 11.00 0.83 9.35
C ILE A 127 10.10 1.63 8.44
N PHE A 128 9.90 1.12 7.23
CA PHE A 128 8.88 1.55 6.29
C PHE A 128 7.83 0.46 6.13
N PHE A 129 6.68 0.84 5.63
CA PHE A 129 5.66 -0.11 5.21
C PHE A 129 4.80 0.48 4.09
N THR A 130 4.17 -0.38 3.31
CA THR A 130 3.38 0.00 2.14
C THR A 130 1.94 -0.44 2.28
N SER A 131 1.08 0.07 1.38
CA SER A 131 -0.28 -0.43 1.16
C SER A 131 -1.22 -0.29 2.37
N SER A 132 -1.19 0.87 3.03
CA SER A 132 -2.17 1.18 4.08
C SER A 132 -3.53 1.52 3.47
N HIS A 133 -4.56 0.82 3.93
CA HIS A 133 -5.94 1.11 3.57
C HIS A 133 -6.61 1.97 4.65
N PRO A 134 -7.19 3.14 4.31
CA PRO A 134 -7.76 4.07 5.31
C PRO A 134 -8.75 3.44 6.28
N LYS A 135 -9.61 2.54 5.80
CA LYS A 135 -10.59 1.82 6.64
C LYS A 135 -9.94 0.99 7.76
N ASP A 136 -8.75 0.46 7.52
CA ASP A 136 -8.09 -0.49 8.42
C ASP A 136 -6.96 0.14 9.24
N LEU A 137 -6.68 1.44 9.05
CA LEU A 137 -5.69 2.16 9.86
C LEU A 137 -6.31 2.56 11.20
N LEU A 138 -6.04 1.76 12.22
CA LEU A 138 -6.59 1.93 13.57
C LEU A 138 -5.78 2.96 14.37
N PRO A 139 -6.40 3.60 15.40
CA PRO A 139 -5.70 4.51 16.32
C PRO A 139 -4.43 3.90 16.93
N GLU A 140 -4.49 2.62 17.33
CA GLU A 140 -3.36 1.89 17.91
C GLU A 140 -2.17 1.77 16.95
N THR A 141 -2.43 1.75 15.63
CA THR A 141 -1.37 1.75 14.62
C THR A 141 -0.73 3.13 14.51
N ILE A 142 -1.53 4.20 14.57
CA ILE A 142 -1.02 5.58 14.57
C ILE A 142 -0.15 5.82 15.81
N ASP A 143 -0.60 5.34 16.98
CA ASP A 143 0.18 5.43 18.21
C ASP A 143 1.49 4.63 18.11
N ALA A 144 1.44 3.41 17.58
CA ALA A 144 2.65 2.60 17.38
C ALA A 144 3.66 3.27 16.43
N MET A 145 3.17 3.93 15.36
CA MET A 145 4.02 4.71 14.45
C MET A 145 4.72 5.86 15.18
N ALA A 146 3.99 6.60 16.02
CA ALA A 146 4.52 7.74 16.74
C ALA A 146 5.46 7.35 17.91
N GLU A 147 5.24 6.21 18.53
CA GLU A 147 5.94 5.73 19.72
C GLU A 147 7.17 4.87 19.42
N THR A 148 7.28 4.33 18.19
CA THR A 148 8.40 3.48 17.78
C THR A 148 9.41 4.33 16.99
N PRO A 149 10.56 4.71 17.58
CA PRO A 149 11.50 5.66 16.94
C PRO A 149 12.05 5.20 15.59
N ALA A 150 12.10 3.89 15.38
CA ALA A 150 12.55 3.31 14.11
C ALA A 150 11.52 3.47 12.98
N VAL A 151 10.24 3.68 13.28
CA VAL A 151 9.21 3.89 12.24
C VAL A 151 9.39 5.29 11.65
N MET A 152 9.66 5.33 10.35
CA MET A 152 9.91 6.59 9.66
C MET A 152 8.63 7.43 9.56
N PRO A 153 8.74 8.77 9.69
CA PRO A 153 7.58 9.67 9.68
C PRO A 153 7.04 9.89 8.27
N GLN A 154 6.72 8.80 7.58
CA GLN A 154 6.04 8.81 6.30
C GLN A 154 4.95 7.75 6.25
N LEU A 155 3.86 8.05 5.56
CA LEU A 155 2.74 7.13 5.41
C LEU A 155 2.14 7.24 4.02
N HIS A 156 2.10 6.11 3.31
CA HIS A 156 1.32 5.98 2.09
C HIS A 156 -0.10 5.56 2.44
N LEU A 157 -1.08 6.47 2.29
CA LEU A 157 -2.48 6.28 2.66
C LEU A 157 -3.38 6.49 1.43
N ALA A 158 -3.65 5.43 0.69
CA ALA A 158 -4.31 5.45 -0.60
C ALA A 158 -5.80 5.85 -0.51
N VAL A 159 -6.15 7.10 -0.85
CA VAL A 159 -7.53 7.61 -0.82
C VAL A 159 -8.35 7.16 -2.01
N GLN A 160 -7.78 7.11 -3.19
CA GLN A 160 -8.33 6.78 -4.50
C GLN A 160 -9.27 7.84 -5.10
N SER A 161 -10.17 8.46 -4.33
CA SER A 161 -11.05 9.54 -4.75
C SER A 161 -11.40 10.44 -3.56
N GLY A 162 -11.69 11.70 -3.81
CA GLY A 162 -12.18 12.65 -2.82
C GLY A 162 -13.72 12.70 -2.74
N SER A 163 -14.44 12.01 -3.61
CA SER A 163 -15.90 11.94 -3.61
C SER A 163 -16.40 10.74 -2.82
N THR A 164 -17.22 10.97 -1.79
CA THR A 164 -17.88 9.90 -1.02
C THR A 164 -18.72 8.99 -1.92
N ARG A 165 -19.37 9.54 -2.96
CA ARG A 165 -20.13 8.77 -3.93
C ARG A 165 -19.21 7.79 -4.70
N ILE A 166 -18.11 8.28 -5.25
CA ILE A 166 -17.14 7.45 -5.99
C ILE A 166 -16.46 6.45 -5.05
N LEU A 167 -16.08 6.83 -3.84
CA LEU A 167 -15.55 5.89 -2.84
C LEU A 167 -16.49 4.73 -2.57
N LYS A 168 -17.81 4.99 -2.50
CA LYS A 168 -18.84 3.95 -2.35
C LYS A 168 -18.89 3.03 -3.58
N GLU A 169 -18.87 3.58 -4.79
CA GLU A 169 -18.82 2.78 -6.04
C GLU A 169 -17.53 1.96 -6.15
N MET A 170 -16.43 2.49 -5.64
CA MET A 170 -15.15 1.78 -5.52
C MET A 170 -15.14 0.71 -4.40
N ASN A 171 -16.21 0.57 -3.61
CA ASN A 171 -16.30 -0.30 -2.41
C ASN A 171 -15.24 0.03 -1.34
N ARG A 172 -14.93 1.33 -1.15
CA ARG A 172 -13.87 1.75 -0.21
C ARG A 172 -14.33 1.77 1.26
N ARG A 173 -15.63 1.82 1.55
CA ARG A 173 -16.25 1.71 2.88
C ARG A 173 -15.78 2.76 3.89
N TYR A 174 -15.47 3.96 3.42
CA TYR A 174 -15.26 5.18 4.19
C TYR A 174 -15.69 6.37 3.34
N THR A 175 -16.00 7.47 3.99
CA THR A 175 -16.38 8.73 3.35
C THR A 175 -15.15 9.65 3.20
N ARG A 176 -15.34 10.76 2.46
CA ARG A 176 -14.37 11.86 2.41
C ARG A 176 -14.06 12.38 3.82
N GLU A 177 -15.10 12.58 4.61
CA GLU A 177 -15.03 13.14 5.97
C GLU A 177 -14.26 12.19 6.90
N ASP A 178 -14.51 10.88 6.80
CA ASP A 178 -13.76 9.87 7.55
C ASP A 178 -12.26 9.93 7.23
N TYR A 179 -11.92 10.08 5.93
CA TYR A 179 -10.55 10.18 5.49
C TYR A 179 -9.87 11.47 6.01
N LEU A 180 -10.52 12.62 5.90
CA LEU A 180 -9.99 13.89 6.42
C LEU A 180 -9.81 13.83 7.94
N GLY A 181 -10.79 13.29 8.67
CA GLY A 181 -10.67 13.08 10.12
C GLY A 181 -9.55 12.09 10.51
N LEU A 182 -9.24 11.13 9.63
CA LEU A 182 -8.11 10.24 9.82
C LEU A 182 -6.77 10.98 9.61
N VAL A 183 -6.68 11.80 8.57
CA VAL A 183 -5.51 12.67 8.31
C VAL A 183 -5.25 13.62 9.48
N ASP A 184 -6.30 14.24 10.00
CA ASP A 184 -6.18 15.14 11.16
C ASP A 184 -5.65 14.40 12.40
N ARG A 185 -6.14 13.20 12.69
CA ARG A 185 -5.63 12.37 13.79
C ARG A 185 -4.16 12.00 13.61
N ILE A 186 -3.75 11.63 12.39
CA ILE A 186 -2.37 11.31 12.07
C ILE A 186 -1.48 12.53 12.32
N ARG A 187 -1.84 13.70 11.80
CA ARG A 187 -1.06 14.95 11.95
C ARG A 187 -1.03 15.47 13.38
N ASN A 188 -2.10 15.31 14.13
CA ASN A 188 -2.11 15.66 15.55
C ASN A 188 -1.13 14.80 16.35
N ARG A 189 -0.92 13.55 15.94
CA ARG A 189 0.02 12.64 16.64
C ARG A 189 1.44 12.74 16.10
N MET A 190 1.58 13.03 14.79
CA MET A 190 2.85 13.16 14.06
C MET A 190 2.79 14.40 13.14
N PRO A 191 3.05 15.62 13.64
CA PRO A 191 2.87 16.85 12.87
C PRO A 191 3.69 16.91 11.57
N ASP A 192 4.89 16.35 11.59
CA ASP A 192 5.84 16.41 10.47
C ASP A 192 5.76 15.21 9.53
N ILE A 193 4.69 14.39 9.64
CA ILE A 193 4.56 13.19 8.81
C ILE A 193 4.38 13.52 7.33
N ALA A 194 5.20 12.91 6.48
CA ALA A 194 5.05 12.95 5.03
C ALA A 194 3.92 12.03 4.59
N LEU A 195 2.81 12.58 4.11
CA LEU A 195 1.70 11.79 3.58
C LEU A 195 1.83 11.64 2.07
N SER A 196 1.68 10.40 1.58
CA SER A 196 1.52 10.10 0.16
C SER A 196 0.24 9.31 -0.09
N THR A 197 -0.25 9.32 -1.33
CA THR A 197 -1.52 8.69 -1.67
C THR A 197 -1.55 8.21 -3.13
N ASP A 198 -2.54 7.36 -3.44
CA ASP A 198 -2.97 7.04 -4.80
C ASP A 198 -4.31 7.71 -5.11
N ILE A 199 -4.47 8.25 -6.32
CA ILE A 199 -5.73 8.83 -6.81
C ILE A 199 -6.01 8.31 -8.22
N ILE A 200 -7.23 7.85 -8.45
CA ILE A 200 -7.73 7.39 -9.75
C ILE A 200 -8.72 8.43 -10.27
N VAL A 201 -8.45 8.97 -11.47
CA VAL A 201 -9.32 9.88 -12.22
C VAL A 201 -10.04 9.13 -13.32
N GLY A 202 -11.27 9.51 -13.62
CA GLY A 202 -12.09 8.87 -14.66
C GLY A 202 -12.54 7.46 -14.26
N PHE A 203 -12.81 7.25 -12.97
CA PHE A 203 -13.53 6.05 -12.57
C PHE A 203 -14.92 6.06 -13.21
N PRO A 204 -15.47 4.92 -13.71
CA PRO A 204 -16.72 4.90 -14.44
C PRO A 204 -17.87 5.60 -13.69
N GLY A 205 -18.48 6.58 -14.35
CA GLY A 205 -19.55 7.39 -13.80
C GLY A 205 -19.10 8.57 -12.91
N GLU A 206 -17.78 8.87 -12.86
CA GLU A 206 -17.27 10.07 -12.16
C GLU A 206 -17.77 11.34 -12.87
N THR A 207 -18.53 12.18 -12.15
CA THR A 207 -18.98 13.49 -12.65
C THR A 207 -17.92 14.56 -12.43
N GLU A 208 -18.14 15.78 -12.97
CA GLU A 208 -17.26 16.91 -12.69
C GLU A 208 -17.29 17.31 -11.20
N GLU A 209 -18.46 17.25 -10.58
CA GLU A 209 -18.62 17.54 -9.16
C GLU A 209 -17.87 16.55 -8.27
N ASP A 210 -17.81 15.27 -8.66
CA ASP A 210 -17.00 14.26 -7.96
C ASP A 210 -15.50 14.52 -8.09
N PHE A 211 -15.08 14.90 -9.29
CA PHE A 211 -13.70 15.25 -9.54
C PHE A 211 -13.28 16.50 -8.75
N GLU A 212 -14.12 17.55 -8.73
CA GLU A 212 -13.85 18.75 -7.93
C GLU A 212 -13.70 18.44 -6.43
N GLN A 213 -14.46 17.48 -5.89
CA GLN A 213 -14.26 17.01 -4.53
C GLN A 213 -12.90 16.35 -4.36
N THR A 214 -12.42 15.59 -5.36
CA THR A 214 -11.10 14.97 -5.33
C THR A 214 -9.99 16.03 -5.37
N LEU A 215 -10.14 17.03 -6.22
CA LEU A 215 -9.23 18.16 -6.33
C LEU A 215 -9.13 18.93 -5.01
N SER A 216 -10.27 19.31 -4.45
CA SER A 216 -10.37 20.02 -3.17
C SER A 216 -9.81 19.19 -1.99
N LEU A 217 -9.96 17.86 -2.01
CA LEU A 217 -9.35 16.99 -1.00
C LEU A 217 -7.82 17.05 -1.12
N ALA A 218 -7.26 16.97 -2.33
CA ALA A 218 -5.82 17.04 -2.55
C ALA A 218 -5.24 18.38 -2.06
N GLU A 219 -5.92 19.50 -2.35
CA GLU A 219 -5.57 20.84 -1.86
C GLU A 219 -5.62 20.95 -0.34
N THR A 220 -6.61 20.30 0.31
CA THR A 220 -6.79 20.32 1.77
C THR A 220 -5.72 19.48 2.46
N VAL A 221 -5.47 18.27 1.96
CA VAL A 221 -4.53 17.34 2.59
C VAL A 221 -3.08 17.74 2.31
N ARG A 222 -2.78 18.38 1.16
CA ARG A 222 -1.41 18.82 0.81
C ARG A 222 -0.40 17.69 0.95
N TYR A 223 -0.53 16.71 0.08
CA TYR A 223 0.34 15.54 0.08
C TYR A 223 1.80 15.91 -0.26
N ALA A 224 2.75 15.28 0.41
CA ALA A 224 4.16 15.32 0.02
C ALA A 224 4.38 14.66 -1.35
N GLN A 225 3.56 13.65 -1.68
CA GLN A 225 3.55 12.97 -2.97
C GLN A 225 2.19 12.33 -3.25
N ALA A 226 1.73 12.32 -4.50
CA ALA A 226 0.62 11.48 -4.90
C ALA A 226 0.90 10.78 -6.24
N TYR A 227 0.52 9.51 -6.32
CA TYR A 227 0.51 8.75 -7.55
C TYR A 227 -0.87 8.88 -8.19
N THR A 228 -0.92 9.52 -9.34
CA THR A 228 -2.15 9.82 -10.06
C THR A 228 -2.31 8.88 -11.25
N PHE A 229 -3.48 8.28 -11.39
CA PHE A 229 -3.78 7.31 -12.42
C PHE A 229 -5.06 7.69 -13.17
N ILE A 230 -5.08 7.48 -14.47
CA ILE A 230 -6.35 7.37 -15.21
C ILE A 230 -6.86 5.94 -15.02
N TYR A 231 -8.15 5.80 -14.73
CA TYR A 231 -8.77 4.48 -14.59
C TYR A 231 -8.49 3.60 -15.81
N SER A 232 -8.08 2.38 -15.56
CA SER A 232 -7.84 1.37 -16.61
C SER A 232 -8.65 0.12 -16.30
N LYS A 233 -9.50 -0.30 -17.23
CA LYS A 233 -10.32 -1.51 -17.11
C LYS A 233 -9.45 -2.74 -16.85
N ARG A 234 -9.79 -3.52 -15.83
CA ARG A 234 -9.18 -4.81 -15.51
C ARG A 234 -10.21 -5.91 -15.69
N ALA A 235 -10.04 -6.74 -16.69
CA ALA A 235 -10.96 -7.85 -16.95
C ALA A 235 -11.17 -8.69 -15.68
N GLY A 236 -12.42 -9.04 -15.38
CA GLY A 236 -12.81 -9.79 -14.19
C GLY A 236 -13.05 -8.96 -12.94
N THR A 237 -12.99 -7.62 -13.05
CA THR A 237 -13.34 -6.72 -11.92
C THR A 237 -14.72 -6.10 -12.15
N PRO A 238 -15.52 -5.83 -11.07
CA PRO A 238 -16.85 -5.24 -11.21
C PRO A 238 -16.86 -3.90 -11.97
N ALA A 239 -15.86 -3.04 -11.74
CA ALA A 239 -15.79 -1.75 -12.43
C ALA A 239 -15.53 -1.86 -13.93
N ALA A 240 -14.98 -2.98 -14.41
CA ALA A 240 -14.76 -3.19 -15.84
C ALA A 240 -16.06 -3.41 -16.62
N GLU A 241 -17.14 -3.81 -15.94
CA GLU A 241 -18.45 -4.05 -16.53
C GLU A 241 -19.32 -2.76 -16.59
N ILE A 242 -18.84 -1.67 -16.02
CA ILE A 242 -19.55 -0.38 -16.03
C ILE A 242 -19.20 0.34 -17.34
N ASP A 243 -20.23 0.68 -18.11
CA ASP A 243 -20.07 1.56 -19.26
C ASP A 243 -19.94 3.01 -18.81
N ASP A 244 -18.94 3.70 -19.32
CA ASP A 244 -18.72 5.11 -19.06
C ASP A 244 -18.59 5.86 -20.38
N PRO A 245 -19.56 6.76 -20.70
CA PRO A 245 -19.53 7.55 -21.92
C PRO A 245 -18.62 8.77 -21.83
N THR A 246 -17.96 9.00 -20.72
CA THR A 246 -17.10 10.18 -20.51
C THR A 246 -15.99 10.24 -21.56
N PRO A 247 -15.91 11.32 -22.37
CA PRO A 247 -14.87 11.44 -23.37
C PRO A 247 -13.47 11.44 -22.76
N HIS A 248 -12.52 10.78 -23.43
CA HIS A 248 -11.14 10.69 -22.94
C HIS A 248 -10.48 12.06 -22.71
N GLU A 249 -10.80 13.06 -23.52
CA GLU A 249 -10.32 14.45 -23.38
C GLU A 249 -10.75 15.09 -22.06
N VAL A 250 -11.98 14.79 -21.58
CA VAL A 250 -12.47 15.26 -20.27
C VAL A 250 -11.69 14.59 -19.14
N ILE A 251 -11.45 13.29 -19.25
CA ILE A 251 -10.66 12.56 -18.26
C ILE A 251 -9.22 13.07 -18.22
N LEU A 252 -8.64 13.35 -19.38
CA LEU A 252 -7.28 13.89 -19.51
C LEU A 252 -7.17 15.31 -18.93
N ASP A 253 -8.18 16.16 -19.16
CA ASP A 253 -8.24 17.49 -18.54
C ASP A 253 -8.26 17.40 -17.01
N ARG A 254 -9.15 16.58 -16.46
CA ARG A 254 -9.22 16.33 -15.01
C ARG A 254 -7.87 15.83 -14.48
N PHE A 255 -7.27 14.86 -15.15
CA PHE A 255 -5.96 14.32 -14.77
C PHE A 255 -4.89 15.41 -14.70
N ASN A 256 -4.80 16.25 -15.72
CA ASN A 256 -3.80 17.34 -15.79
C ASN A 256 -4.03 18.40 -14.70
N ARG A 257 -5.29 18.72 -14.38
CA ARG A 257 -5.65 19.63 -13.28
C ARG A 257 -5.22 19.06 -11.93
N LEU A 258 -5.47 17.76 -11.69
CA LEU A 258 -5.03 17.09 -10.47
C LEU A 258 -3.50 17.05 -10.35
N VAL A 259 -2.80 16.67 -11.40
CA VAL A 259 -1.32 16.65 -11.44
C VAL A 259 -0.76 18.02 -11.05
N LYS A 260 -1.30 19.11 -11.60
CA LYS A 260 -0.87 20.47 -11.27
C LYS A 260 -1.03 20.81 -9.79
N VAL A 261 -2.14 20.40 -9.15
CA VAL A 261 -2.33 20.60 -7.70
C VAL A 261 -1.31 19.80 -6.91
N ILE A 262 -1.11 18.52 -7.26
CA ILE A 262 -0.16 17.64 -6.58
C ILE A 262 1.28 18.16 -6.71
N GLU A 263 1.70 18.57 -7.92
CA GLU A 263 3.04 19.14 -8.13
C GLU A 263 3.25 20.42 -7.31
N THR A 264 2.22 21.26 -7.21
CA THR A 264 2.28 22.48 -6.40
C THR A 264 2.47 22.16 -4.92
N THR A 265 1.63 21.27 -4.36
CA THR A 265 1.70 20.90 -2.93
C THR A 265 2.97 20.15 -2.59
N ALA A 266 3.44 19.26 -3.46
CA ALA A 266 4.72 18.55 -3.29
C ALA A 266 5.92 19.50 -3.35
N HIS A 267 5.88 20.49 -4.26
CA HIS A 267 6.93 21.51 -4.33
C HIS A 267 6.99 22.35 -3.03
N GLU A 268 5.82 22.79 -2.52
CA GLU A 268 5.75 23.55 -1.28
C GLU A 268 6.23 22.72 -0.08
N TYR A 269 5.86 21.43 -0.01
CA TYR A 269 6.38 20.50 0.99
C TYR A 269 7.92 20.44 0.94
N ASN A 270 8.48 20.20 -0.24
CA ASN A 270 9.95 20.10 -0.42
C ASN A 270 10.68 21.43 -0.14
N GLN A 271 10.04 22.59 -0.38
CA GLN A 271 10.61 23.88 0.00
C GLN A 271 10.72 24.03 1.53
N GLY A 272 9.80 23.45 2.29
CA GLY A 272 9.86 23.41 3.75
C GLY A 272 11.05 22.61 4.30
N GLU A 273 11.54 21.63 3.52
CA GLU A 273 12.68 20.78 3.89
C GLU A 273 14.05 21.41 3.55
N LEU A 274 14.08 22.52 2.81
CA LEU A 274 15.33 23.18 2.46
C LEU A 274 16.07 23.68 3.70
N HIS A 275 17.40 23.46 3.71
CA HIS A 275 18.30 23.82 4.80
C HIS A 275 18.11 23.01 6.09
N THR A 276 17.33 21.94 6.08
CA THR A 276 17.28 20.97 7.19
C THR A 276 18.42 19.95 7.04
N VAL A 277 18.92 19.46 8.18
CA VAL A 277 19.92 18.38 8.21
C VAL A 277 19.22 17.12 8.61
N VAL A 278 19.16 16.15 7.71
CA VAL A 278 18.53 14.85 7.93
C VAL A 278 19.57 13.73 7.93
N PRO A 279 19.41 12.70 8.79
CA PRO A 279 20.26 11.52 8.74
C PRO A 279 20.02 10.77 7.42
N ALA A 280 21.09 10.44 6.70
CA ALA A 280 21.05 9.61 5.51
C ALA A 280 21.68 8.24 5.76
N LEU A 281 21.23 7.21 5.01
CA LEU A 281 21.85 5.89 4.97
C LEU A 281 22.99 5.90 3.95
#